data_463363577386f4d8bbd00fc2fb909004
#
_entry.id   463363577386f4d8bbd00fc2fb909004
#
_cell.length_a   1.000
_cell.length_b   1.000
_cell.length_c   1.000
_cell.angle_alpha   90.00
_cell.angle_beta   90.00
_cell.angle_gamma   90.00
#
_symmetry.space_group_name_H-M   'P 1'
#
loop_
_entity.id
_entity.type
_entity.pdbx_description
1 polymer ?
#
loop_
_entity_poly.entity_id
_entity_poly.type
_entity_poly.pdbx_seq_one_letter_code
_entity_poly.pdbx_strand_id
1 'polypeptide(L)'
;MMRSLYSGVAGLKTHQTRMDVIGNNIANVNTTAYKSSSMTFSELMSQTTQKASGANATTGVGGTNAKQIGLGVKAGAINTAITTQGSAQSTGNPFDIMITGDNFFVVSNGSENFFTRDGSFYVDGAGNLAMTSTGYNVMGWGVDETTGNIKQDTVTALRIMSAANMTYPPEATTQANISGILDENDKDVTSANGKTVNLNFFDARGYSYTAKFTFKQSSGTASNEYSMELTKLLDSTGAEIDISKVKFGDNSTQTLQTPVTFAGDTYEWDGKQLKTKADKKVVADLSAAFNADGTLKDTSTDEAAAKTQQETLDAIAAAYGYEGSTDEFLKLYQKDANGTEVTVETMLGNMAKTTTAQGDLVLTTDKDKPMTMDGRFFEGVKVIFDTDTGKLKQVGSNVTDFKTNVDFTSLGGNFSNITIDLSECTNYDNKGTSTIGATSGDLDGLGTGRRLGDMIGVSIQKDGMIYASYDNGMTKLLGQIATAAFANASGLEKEGDNLYSATLNSGEFDGIGVDITAGGGYMSTGQLEMSNVDLSSEFTEMITTQRGFQANSRIITVSDTLLEELTNLKR
;
A
#
# COMPACT_ATOMS: atom_id res chain seq x y z
N MET A 1 -30.21 -20.72 -71.83
CA MET A 1 -29.35 -21.77 -71.22
C MET A 1 -28.01 -21.22 -70.74
N MET A 2 -27.22 -20.50 -71.56
CA MET A 2 -25.93 -19.94 -71.07
C MET A 2 -26.07 -19.08 -69.79
N ARG A 3 -27.14 -18.28 -69.66
CA ARG A 3 -27.38 -17.43 -68.44
C ARG A 3 -27.66 -18.25 -67.23
N SER A 4 -28.44 -19.34 -67.35
CA SER A 4 -28.73 -20.24 -66.21
C SER A 4 -27.47 -20.97 -65.71
N LEU A 5 -26.59 -21.33 -66.64
CA LEU A 5 -25.31 -21.94 -66.32
C LEU A 5 -24.39 -20.98 -65.58
N TYR A 6 -24.26 -19.71 -66.09
CA TYR A 6 -23.49 -18.68 -65.35
C TYR A 6 -24.06 -18.37 -63.97
N SER A 7 -25.40 -18.28 -63.87
CA SER A 7 -26.07 -18.08 -62.57
C SER A 7 -25.83 -19.25 -61.61
N GLY A 8 -25.86 -20.50 -62.12
CA GLY A 8 -25.54 -21.69 -61.34
C GLY A 8 -24.10 -21.73 -60.85
N VAL A 9 -23.12 -21.38 -61.72
CA VAL A 9 -21.70 -21.29 -61.34
C VAL A 9 -21.45 -20.19 -60.29
N ALA A 10 -22.06 -19.01 -60.48
CA ALA A 10 -21.99 -17.93 -59.50
C ALA A 10 -22.56 -18.36 -58.15
N GLY A 11 -23.70 -19.04 -58.14
CA GLY A 11 -24.33 -19.59 -56.95
C GLY A 11 -23.44 -20.63 -56.25
N LEU A 12 -22.84 -21.57 -57.00
CA LEU A 12 -21.91 -22.57 -56.46
C LEU A 12 -20.74 -21.90 -55.75
N LYS A 13 -20.06 -20.97 -56.42
CA LYS A 13 -18.90 -20.27 -55.83
C LYS A 13 -19.28 -19.51 -54.56
N THR A 14 -20.42 -18.84 -54.56
CA THR A 14 -20.89 -18.10 -53.38
C THR A 14 -21.27 -19.02 -52.20
N HIS A 15 -21.95 -20.16 -52.48
CA HIS A 15 -22.25 -21.15 -51.43
C HIS A 15 -20.99 -21.85 -50.93
N GLN A 16 -19.97 -22.07 -51.76
CA GLN A 16 -18.68 -22.57 -51.31
C GLN A 16 -18.01 -21.62 -50.33
N THR A 17 -17.89 -20.33 -50.68
CA THR A 17 -17.32 -19.34 -49.76
C THR A 17 -18.09 -19.26 -48.43
N ARG A 18 -19.44 -19.37 -48.49
CA ARG A 18 -20.24 -19.41 -47.26
C ARG A 18 -19.95 -20.67 -46.42
N MET A 19 -19.75 -21.82 -47.06
CA MET A 19 -19.40 -23.09 -46.39
C MET A 19 -18.04 -23.00 -45.72
N ASP A 20 -17.07 -22.33 -46.34
CA ASP A 20 -15.74 -22.09 -45.77
C ASP A 20 -15.85 -21.21 -44.52
N VAL A 21 -16.68 -20.16 -44.52
CA VAL A 21 -16.95 -19.31 -43.33
C VAL A 21 -17.58 -20.11 -42.23
N ILE A 22 -18.65 -20.90 -42.50
CA ILE A 22 -19.32 -21.74 -41.51
C ILE A 22 -18.35 -22.78 -40.94
N GLY A 23 -17.55 -23.42 -41.78
CA GLY A 23 -16.56 -24.40 -41.37
C GLY A 23 -15.51 -23.80 -40.42
N ASN A 24 -15.07 -22.59 -40.70
CA ASN A 24 -14.14 -21.87 -39.81
C ASN A 24 -14.78 -21.50 -38.47
N ASN A 25 -16.06 -21.05 -38.45
CA ASN A 25 -16.78 -20.81 -37.19
C ASN A 25 -16.88 -22.07 -36.34
N ILE A 26 -17.28 -23.20 -36.93
CA ILE A 26 -17.39 -24.49 -36.23
C ILE A 26 -16.04 -24.96 -35.69
N ALA A 27 -14.97 -24.83 -36.47
CA ALA A 27 -13.62 -25.22 -36.06
C ALA A 27 -13.15 -24.43 -34.83
N ASN A 28 -13.58 -23.17 -34.65
CA ASN A 28 -13.16 -22.25 -33.61
C ASN A 28 -14.18 -22.08 -32.48
N VAL A 29 -15.14 -22.98 -32.32
CA VAL A 29 -16.15 -22.90 -31.25
C VAL A 29 -15.55 -22.94 -29.84
N ASN A 30 -14.43 -23.66 -29.66
CA ASN A 30 -13.73 -23.78 -28.39
C ASN A 30 -12.54 -22.82 -28.25
N THR A 31 -12.32 -21.97 -29.24
CA THR A 31 -11.24 -20.96 -29.18
C THR A 31 -11.67 -19.78 -28.34
N THR A 32 -10.87 -19.42 -27.32
CA THR A 32 -11.12 -18.28 -26.45
C THR A 32 -11.24 -16.99 -27.27
N ALA A 33 -12.21 -16.15 -26.94
CA ALA A 33 -12.47 -14.85 -27.57
C ALA A 33 -12.66 -14.87 -29.10
N TYR A 34 -12.85 -16.04 -29.71
CA TYR A 34 -13.14 -16.11 -31.15
C TYR A 34 -14.47 -15.45 -31.47
N LYS A 35 -14.49 -14.67 -32.55
CA LYS A 35 -15.69 -13.97 -33.06
C LYS A 35 -16.16 -14.57 -34.34
N SER A 36 -17.41 -15.02 -34.36
CA SER A 36 -18.06 -15.63 -35.51
C SER A 36 -18.11 -14.65 -36.70
N SER A 37 -17.95 -15.18 -37.91
CA SER A 37 -18.09 -14.44 -39.13
C SER A 37 -19.34 -14.86 -39.87
N SER A 38 -20.08 -13.93 -40.46
CA SER A 38 -21.24 -14.20 -41.29
C SER A 38 -21.06 -13.60 -42.69
N MET A 39 -21.57 -14.28 -43.70
CA MET A 39 -21.47 -13.84 -45.10
C MET A 39 -22.85 -13.51 -45.64
N THR A 40 -22.96 -12.33 -46.26
CA THR A 40 -24.16 -11.90 -46.95
C THR A 40 -24.05 -12.14 -48.46
N PHE A 41 -25.19 -12.33 -49.12
CA PHE A 41 -25.29 -12.45 -50.56
C PHE A 41 -25.71 -11.13 -51.17
N SER A 42 -25.17 -10.83 -52.37
CA SER A 42 -25.55 -9.68 -53.15
C SER A 42 -25.88 -10.13 -54.58
N GLU A 43 -26.96 -9.59 -55.14
CA GLU A 43 -27.31 -9.82 -56.54
C GLU A 43 -26.16 -9.33 -57.46
N LEU A 44 -25.83 -10.11 -58.48
CA LEU A 44 -24.85 -9.72 -59.49
C LEU A 44 -25.49 -8.70 -60.39
N MET A 45 -25.65 -8.59 -61.46
CA MET A 45 -26.28 -7.62 -62.37
C MET A 45 -27.60 -8.17 -62.92
N SER A 46 -28.58 -7.30 -63.10
CA SER A 46 -29.80 -7.64 -63.83
C SER A 46 -29.78 -7.08 -65.21
N GLN A 47 -30.06 -7.94 -66.26
CA GLN A 47 -30.18 -7.53 -67.61
C GLN A 47 -31.62 -7.15 -67.94
N THR A 48 -31.84 -5.90 -68.40
CA THR A 48 -33.17 -5.41 -68.78
C THR A 48 -33.47 -5.94 -70.18
N THR A 49 -34.49 -6.79 -70.31
CA THR A 49 -35.00 -7.34 -71.58
C THR A 49 -36.06 -6.45 -72.20
N GLN A 50 -36.79 -5.69 -71.43
CA GLN A 50 -37.76 -4.71 -71.86
C GLN A 50 -37.73 -3.51 -70.93
N LYS A 51 -37.64 -2.32 -71.44
CA LYS A 51 -37.73 -1.07 -70.71
C LYS A 51 -39.15 -0.78 -70.29
N ALA A 52 -39.33 -0.09 -69.15
CA ALA A 52 -40.64 0.40 -68.71
C ALA A 52 -41.11 1.49 -69.68
N SER A 53 -42.43 1.54 -69.96
CA SER A 53 -43.07 2.64 -70.62
C SER A 53 -44.12 3.28 -69.73
N GLY A 54 -44.22 4.60 -69.75
CA GLY A 54 -45.23 5.34 -69.06
C GLY A 54 -46.62 5.16 -69.65
N ALA A 55 -47.65 5.35 -68.79
CA ALA A 55 -49.01 5.43 -69.31
C ALA A 55 -49.20 6.68 -70.15
N ASN A 56 -49.82 6.51 -71.29
CA ASN A 56 -50.15 7.62 -72.19
C ASN A 56 -51.62 7.96 -72.09
N ALA A 57 -51.93 9.08 -71.48
CA ALA A 57 -53.31 9.54 -71.30
C ALA A 57 -54.04 9.90 -72.63
N THR A 58 -53.27 10.21 -73.66
CA THR A 58 -53.84 10.60 -74.97
C THR A 58 -54.28 9.38 -75.78
N THR A 59 -53.60 8.24 -75.69
CA THR A 59 -53.92 7.03 -76.42
C THR A 59 -54.63 5.96 -75.61
N GLY A 60 -54.88 6.20 -74.29
CA GLY A 60 -55.55 5.25 -73.40
C GLY A 60 -54.73 3.98 -73.12
N VAL A 61 -53.48 3.94 -73.53
CA VAL A 61 -52.61 2.76 -73.32
C VAL A 61 -51.94 2.82 -71.92
N GLY A 62 -52.11 1.80 -71.15
CA GLY A 62 -51.49 1.66 -69.83
C GLY A 62 -49.97 1.51 -69.93
N GLY A 63 -49.25 1.97 -68.89
CA GLY A 63 -47.82 1.78 -68.75
C GLY A 63 -47.43 0.30 -68.61
N THR A 64 -46.29 -0.07 -69.10
CA THR A 64 -45.69 -1.43 -68.95
C THR A 64 -44.49 -1.40 -68.04
N ASN A 65 -44.38 -2.36 -67.15
CA ASN A 65 -43.21 -2.48 -66.25
C ASN A 65 -41.99 -3.02 -66.99
N ALA A 66 -40.80 -2.66 -66.51
CA ALA A 66 -39.56 -3.22 -67.01
C ALA A 66 -39.48 -4.73 -66.76
N LYS A 67 -39.00 -5.50 -67.72
CA LYS A 67 -38.66 -6.92 -67.58
C LYS A 67 -37.17 -7.04 -67.43
N GLN A 68 -36.71 -7.59 -66.31
CA GLN A 68 -35.28 -7.77 -65.98
C GLN A 68 -35.02 -9.24 -65.59
N ILE A 69 -33.87 -9.74 -65.97
CA ILE A 69 -33.41 -11.09 -65.63
C ILE A 69 -32.05 -10.94 -64.91
N GLY A 70 -31.97 -11.46 -63.67
CA GLY A 70 -30.76 -11.50 -62.87
C GLY A 70 -29.70 -12.47 -63.48
N LEU A 71 -28.44 -12.14 -63.38
CA LEU A 71 -27.31 -12.92 -63.89
C LEU A 71 -26.65 -13.80 -62.84
N GLY A 72 -27.20 -13.83 -61.60
CA GLY A 72 -26.69 -14.63 -60.53
C GLY A 72 -26.42 -13.85 -59.24
N VAL A 73 -25.65 -14.42 -58.34
CA VAL A 73 -25.31 -13.93 -57.03
C VAL A 73 -23.80 -13.83 -56.88
N LYS A 74 -23.33 -12.90 -56.08
CA LYS A 74 -21.95 -12.79 -55.60
C LYS A 74 -21.88 -12.76 -54.10
N ALA A 75 -20.71 -13.06 -53.53
CA ALA A 75 -20.41 -12.78 -52.13
C ALA A 75 -20.56 -11.27 -51.88
N GLY A 76 -21.37 -10.89 -50.95
CA GLY A 76 -21.51 -9.51 -50.49
C GLY A 76 -20.39 -9.15 -49.51
N ALA A 77 -20.74 -8.96 -48.26
CA ALA A 77 -19.78 -8.70 -47.17
C ALA A 77 -19.58 -9.96 -46.33
N ILE A 78 -18.38 -10.13 -45.79
CA ILE A 78 -18.09 -11.04 -44.69
C ILE A 78 -17.92 -10.17 -43.46
N ASN A 79 -18.86 -10.23 -42.55
CA ASN A 79 -18.87 -9.44 -41.33
C ASN A 79 -18.52 -10.30 -40.14
N THR A 80 -17.65 -9.82 -39.28
CA THR A 80 -17.30 -10.46 -37.99
C THR A 80 -18.14 -9.85 -36.89
N ALA A 81 -18.77 -10.69 -36.06
CA ALA A 81 -19.59 -10.27 -34.91
C ALA A 81 -18.69 -9.91 -33.71
N ILE A 82 -17.86 -8.88 -33.87
CA ILE A 82 -16.81 -8.49 -32.90
C ILE A 82 -17.43 -7.98 -31.61
N THR A 83 -18.52 -7.20 -31.68
CA THR A 83 -19.19 -6.59 -30.53
C THR A 83 -20.09 -7.57 -29.78
N THR A 84 -20.44 -8.71 -30.40
CA THR A 84 -21.24 -9.72 -29.70
C THR A 84 -20.35 -10.50 -28.73
N GLN A 85 -20.70 -10.43 -27.46
CA GLN A 85 -19.97 -11.09 -26.39
C GLN A 85 -20.25 -12.60 -26.39
N GLY A 86 -19.21 -13.41 -26.13
CA GLY A 86 -19.33 -14.85 -25.88
C GLY A 86 -19.69 -15.16 -24.43
N SER A 87 -19.95 -16.42 -24.12
CA SER A 87 -20.21 -16.87 -22.76
C SER A 87 -18.96 -16.80 -21.90
N ALA A 88 -19.13 -16.53 -20.60
CA ALA A 88 -18.03 -16.56 -19.63
C ALA A 88 -17.72 -18.00 -19.23
N GLN A 89 -16.43 -18.38 -19.25
CA GLN A 89 -15.92 -19.64 -18.72
C GLN A 89 -15.03 -19.35 -17.51
N SER A 90 -15.38 -19.92 -16.36
CA SER A 90 -14.56 -19.81 -15.15
C SER A 90 -13.34 -20.72 -15.24
N THR A 91 -12.16 -20.14 -14.98
CA THR A 91 -10.87 -20.85 -14.98
C THR A 91 -10.25 -20.90 -13.58
N GLY A 92 -10.62 -19.96 -12.69
CA GLY A 92 -10.05 -19.83 -11.36
C GLY A 92 -8.63 -19.24 -11.32
N ASN A 93 -8.03 -18.92 -12.47
CA ASN A 93 -6.74 -18.23 -12.54
C ASN A 93 -6.96 -16.71 -12.43
N PRO A 94 -6.37 -16.00 -11.46
CA PRO A 94 -6.59 -14.57 -11.26
C PRO A 94 -6.12 -13.69 -12.42
N PHE A 95 -5.25 -14.18 -13.31
CA PHE A 95 -4.76 -13.48 -14.49
C PHE A 95 -5.57 -13.75 -15.76
N ASP A 96 -6.57 -14.63 -15.68
CA ASP A 96 -7.53 -14.80 -16.76
C ASP A 96 -8.63 -13.75 -16.60
N ILE A 97 -8.72 -12.83 -17.55
CA ILE A 97 -9.55 -11.62 -17.45
C ILE A 97 -10.51 -11.55 -18.64
N MET A 98 -11.78 -11.51 -18.35
CA MET A 98 -12.82 -11.26 -19.33
C MET A 98 -13.23 -9.80 -19.32
N ILE A 99 -13.28 -9.17 -20.50
CA ILE A 99 -13.84 -7.83 -20.67
C ILE A 99 -15.32 -7.92 -21.05
N THR A 100 -16.15 -7.11 -20.41
CA THR A 100 -17.53 -6.84 -20.83
C THR A 100 -17.60 -5.50 -21.58
N GLY A 101 -18.56 -5.37 -22.51
CA GLY A 101 -18.67 -4.17 -23.36
C GLY A 101 -17.93 -4.32 -24.69
N ASP A 102 -17.68 -3.21 -25.39
CA ASP A 102 -17.15 -3.21 -26.76
C ASP A 102 -15.62 -2.95 -26.84
N ASN A 103 -14.96 -2.81 -25.70
CA ASN A 103 -13.54 -2.50 -25.58
C ASN A 103 -12.65 -3.72 -25.83
N PHE A 104 -11.37 -3.48 -26.13
CA PHE A 104 -10.34 -4.49 -26.35
C PHE A 104 -9.17 -4.28 -25.39
N PHE A 105 -8.48 -5.35 -25.01
CA PHE A 105 -7.16 -5.25 -24.42
C PHE A 105 -6.17 -4.71 -25.44
N VAL A 106 -5.25 -3.90 -24.98
CA VAL A 106 -4.12 -3.43 -25.77
C VAL A 106 -2.90 -4.28 -25.43
N VAL A 107 -2.31 -4.93 -26.41
CA VAL A 107 -1.08 -5.72 -26.26
C VAL A 107 -0.04 -5.23 -27.26
N SER A 108 1.24 -5.31 -26.92
CA SER A 108 2.31 -4.81 -27.76
C SER A 108 3.46 -5.82 -27.88
N ASN A 109 4.02 -5.92 -29.07
CA ASN A 109 5.25 -6.66 -29.33
C ASN A 109 6.52 -5.81 -29.11
N GLY A 110 6.37 -4.58 -28.60
CA GLY A 110 7.46 -3.60 -28.41
C GLY A 110 7.62 -2.61 -29.56
N SER A 111 7.04 -2.87 -30.74
CA SER A 111 7.08 -1.99 -31.89
C SER A 111 5.70 -1.48 -32.28
N GLU A 112 4.70 -2.36 -32.20
CA GLU A 112 3.33 -2.09 -32.63
C GLU A 112 2.34 -2.55 -31.56
N ASN A 113 1.18 -1.91 -31.54
CA ASN A 113 0.08 -2.25 -30.64
C ASN A 113 -0.96 -3.08 -31.40
N PHE A 114 -1.38 -4.17 -30.78
CA PHE A 114 -2.45 -5.05 -31.24
C PHE A 114 -3.59 -5.04 -30.23
N PHE A 115 -4.76 -5.44 -30.68
CA PHE A 115 -5.98 -5.43 -29.87
C PHE A 115 -6.53 -6.84 -29.78
N THR A 116 -6.98 -7.23 -28.60
CA THR A 116 -7.51 -8.58 -28.39
C THR A 116 -8.65 -8.59 -27.38
N ARG A 117 -9.51 -9.59 -27.50
CA ARG A 117 -10.49 -9.95 -26.48
C ARG A 117 -10.06 -11.16 -25.65
N ASP A 118 -8.97 -11.82 -26.06
CA ASP A 118 -8.39 -12.92 -25.30
C ASP A 118 -7.66 -12.36 -24.10
N GLY A 119 -8.18 -12.65 -22.94
CA GLY A 119 -7.63 -12.22 -21.64
C GLY A 119 -6.86 -13.30 -20.91
N SER A 120 -6.35 -14.31 -21.61
CA SER A 120 -5.47 -15.31 -21.02
C SER A 120 -4.06 -14.75 -20.83
N PHE A 121 -3.78 -14.28 -19.63
CA PHE A 121 -2.52 -13.62 -19.30
C PHE A 121 -1.71 -14.42 -18.29
N TYR A 122 -0.41 -14.15 -18.26
CA TYR A 122 0.53 -14.67 -17.26
C TYR A 122 1.58 -13.59 -16.94
N VAL A 123 2.33 -13.79 -15.87
CA VAL A 123 3.45 -12.90 -15.53
C VAL A 123 4.75 -13.54 -15.99
N ASP A 124 5.52 -12.82 -16.80
CA ASP A 124 6.80 -13.27 -17.31
C ASP A 124 7.92 -13.22 -16.25
N GLY A 125 9.12 -13.73 -16.59
CA GLY A 125 10.28 -13.72 -15.69
C GLY A 125 10.84 -12.32 -15.39
N ALA A 126 10.44 -11.28 -16.14
CA ALA A 126 10.79 -9.89 -15.88
C ALA A 126 9.72 -9.14 -15.08
N GLY A 127 8.62 -9.82 -14.74
CA GLY A 127 7.50 -9.29 -13.98
C GLY A 127 6.46 -8.53 -14.80
N ASN A 128 6.48 -8.65 -16.14
CA ASN A 128 5.48 -8.03 -17.00
C ASN A 128 4.25 -8.93 -17.12
N LEU A 129 3.07 -8.32 -17.24
CA LEU A 129 1.85 -9.03 -17.62
C LEU A 129 1.88 -9.26 -19.13
N ALA A 130 1.85 -10.52 -19.57
CA ALA A 130 1.96 -10.91 -20.97
C ALA A 130 0.85 -11.88 -21.40
N MET A 131 0.50 -11.88 -22.68
CA MET A 131 -0.47 -12.78 -23.28
C MET A 131 0.10 -14.20 -23.42
N THR A 132 -0.63 -15.21 -23.03
CA THR A 132 -0.17 -16.61 -22.99
C THR A 132 0.16 -17.17 -24.39
N SER A 133 -0.59 -16.78 -25.44
CA SER A 133 -0.43 -17.33 -26.78
C SER A 133 0.78 -16.74 -27.53
N THR A 134 1.07 -15.45 -27.37
CA THR A 134 2.07 -14.73 -28.16
C THR A 134 3.25 -14.18 -27.35
N GLY A 135 3.10 -14.07 -26.04
CA GLY A 135 4.08 -13.41 -25.16
C GLY A 135 4.11 -11.88 -25.29
N TYR A 136 3.11 -11.28 -25.96
CA TYR A 136 3.03 -9.82 -26.07
C TYR A 136 2.64 -9.21 -24.75
N ASN A 137 3.27 -8.06 -24.41
CA ASN A 137 3.02 -7.37 -23.14
C ASN A 137 1.64 -6.70 -23.15
N VAL A 138 0.92 -6.87 -22.08
CA VAL A 138 -0.34 -6.14 -21.84
C VAL A 138 0.00 -4.70 -21.49
N MET A 139 -0.65 -3.78 -22.17
CA MET A 139 -0.42 -2.35 -22.02
C MET A 139 -1.44 -1.73 -21.05
N GLY A 140 -0.98 -0.74 -20.33
CA GLY A 140 -1.80 -0.03 -19.36
C GLY A 140 -1.14 1.24 -18.84
N TRP A 141 -1.74 1.80 -17.82
CA TRP A 141 -1.25 3.01 -17.17
C TRP A 141 -0.51 2.65 -15.88
N GLY A 142 0.66 3.27 -15.71
CA GLY A 142 1.42 3.19 -14.47
C GLY A 142 0.87 4.11 -13.38
N VAL A 143 1.41 3.95 -12.19
CA VAL A 143 1.13 4.82 -11.03
C VAL A 143 2.17 5.93 -10.98
N ASP A 144 1.72 7.14 -10.73
CA ASP A 144 2.59 8.27 -10.41
C ASP A 144 3.18 8.06 -9.01
N GLU A 145 4.51 7.97 -8.91
CA GLU A 145 5.22 7.71 -7.65
C GLU A 145 5.01 8.82 -6.60
N THR A 146 4.66 10.04 -7.04
CA THR A 146 4.48 11.18 -6.15
C THR A 146 3.09 11.25 -5.55
N THR A 147 2.06 10.97 -6.39
CA THR A 147 0.65 11.10 -5.98
C THR A 147 0.01 9.76 -5.61
N GLY A 148 0.61 8.63 -6.00
CA GLY A 148 0.05 7.29 -5.82
C GLY A 148 -1.18 7.00 -6.68
N ASN A 149 -1.53 7.89 -7.63
CA ASN A 149 -2.69 7.77 -8.51
C ASN A 149 -2.29 7.25 -9.89
N ILE A 150 -3.26 6.70 -10.62
CA ILE A 150 -3.07 6.29 -12.01
C ILE A 150 -2.80 7.51 -12.88
N LYS A 151 -1.74 7.43 -13.68
CA LYS A 151 -1.37 8.44 -14.67
C LYS A 151 -1.87 7.99 -16.05
N GLN A 152 -3.01 8.56 -16.47
CA GLN A 152 -3.64 8.25 -17.76
C GLN A 152 -2.94 9.05 -18.89
N ASP A 153 -1.74 8.63 -19.24
CA ASP A 153 -0.98 9.11 -20.39
C ASP A 153 -0.81 7.99 -21.42
N THR A 154 0.26 8.01 -22.23
CA THR A 154 0.58 6.92 -23.17
C THR A 154 0.67 5.58 -22.46
N VAL A 155 -0.01 4.57 -23.01
CA VAL A 155 0.03 3.22 -22.45
C VAL A 155 1.43 2.64 -22.49
N THR A 156 1.80 1.96 -21.41
CA THR A 156 3.10 1.30 -21.24
C THR A 156 2.91 -0.15 -20.83
N ALA A 157 3.95 -0.98 -20.98
CA ALA A 157 3.90 -2.36 -20.52
C ALA A 157 3.71 -2.43 -18.99
N LEU A 158 2.73 -3.17 -18.53
CA LEU A 158 2.41 -3.30 -17.10
C LEU A 158 3.41 -4.26 -16.42
N ARG A 159 4.29 -3.68 -15.60
CA ARG A 159 5.26 -4.41 -14.77
C ARG A 159 4.73 -4.65 -13.37
N ILE A 160 3.99 -5.74 -13.19
CA ILE A 160 3.30 -6.05 -11.95
C ILE A 160 4.27 -6.56 -10.88
N MET A 161 5.14 -7.51 -11.23
CA MET A 161 6.09 -8.16 -10.33
C MET A 161 7.52 -7.68 -10.57
N SER A 162 7.72 -6.35 -10.72
CA SER A 162 9.06 -5.78 -10.74
C SER A 162 9.72 -5.89 -9.36
N ALA A 163 11.06 -5.87 -9.31
CA ALA A 163 11.81 -5.93 -8.06
C ALA A 163 11.38 -4.84 -7.05
N ALA A 164 11.00 -3.65 -7.55
CA ALA A 164 10.51 -2.54 -6.72
C ALA A 164 9.11 -2.78 -6.14
N ASN A 165 8.33 -3.69 -6.70
CA ASN A 165 6.99 -4.03 -6.22
C ASN A 165 6.97 -5.29 -5.35
N MET A 166 8.05 -6.09 -5.37
CA MET A 166 8.13 -7.32 -4.56
C MET A 166 8.12 -7.05 -3.06
N THR A 167 8.55 -5.85 -2.66
CA THR A 167 8.57 -5.44 -1.26
C THR A 167 7.83 -4.12 -1.06
N TYR A 168 7.17 -3.99 0.09
CA TYR A 168 6.60 -2.73 0.57
C TYR A 168 7.54 -2.12 1.60
N PRO A 169 7.96 -0.85 1.44
CA PRO A 169 8.94 -0.24 2.33
C PRO A 169 8.43 -0.17 3.78
N PRO A 170 9.32 -0.34 4.76
CA PRO A 170 8.99 -0.18 6.16
C PRO A 170 8.75 1.31 6.49
N GLU A 171 8.05 1.56 7.57
CA GLU A 171 7.77 2.90 8.06
C GLU A 171 7.88 2.94 9.58
N ALA A 172 8.54 3.97 10.11
CA ALA A 172 8.66 4.15 11.54
C ALA A 172 7.32 4.51 12.18
N THR A 173 7.09 4.04 13.39
CA THR A 173 5.95 4.47 14.21
C THR A 173 6.18 5.92 14.65
N THR A 174 5.20 6.78 14.43
CA THR A 174 5.23 8.20 14.81
C THR A 174 4.15 8.56 15.81
N GLN A 175 3.12 7.75 15.92
CA GLN A 175 2.00 7.95 16.83
C GLN A 175 1.68 6.68 17.61
N ALA A 176 1.17 6.84 18.81
CA ALA A 176 0.67 5.78 19.66
C ALA A 176 -0.52 6.27 20.48
N ASN A 177 -1.37 5.36 20.87
CA ASN A 177 -2.51 5.63 21.74
C ASN A 177 -2.41 4.77 22.99
N ILE A 178 -2.66 5.37 24.15
CA ILE A 178 -2.84 4.67 25.42
C ILE A 178 -4.28 4.90 25.85
N SER A 179 -5.01 3.81 26.03
CA SER A 179 -6.44 3.85 26.38
C SER A 179 -6.77 2.84 27.46
N GLY A 180 -7.91 3.04 28.09
CA GLY A 180 -8.44 2.14 29.12
C GLY A 180 -8.61 2.77 30.50
N ILE A 181 -8.87 1.93 31.47
CA ILE A 181 -9.15 2.35 32.85
C ILE A 181 -7.91 2.15 33.70
N LEU A 182 -7.52 3.20 34.41
CA LEU A 182 -6.52 3.15 35.47
C LEU A 182 -7.26 3.22 36.83
N ASP A 183 -7.31 2.10 37.54
CA ASP A 183 -8.04 2.00 38.83
C ASP A 183 -7.12 2.38 40.00
N GLU A 184 -7.54 3.31 40.84
CA GLU A 184 -6.77 3.75 42.02
C GLU A 184 -6.55 2.65 43.05
N ASN A 185 -7.43 1.64 43.08
CA ASN A 185 -7.37 0.50 43.98
C ASN A 185 -6.58 -0.70 43.42
N ASP A 186 -6.00 -0.56 42.22
CA ASP A 186 -5.15 -1.60 41.59
C ASP A 186 -3.83 -1.70 42.41
N LYS A 187 -3.58 -2.89 42.93
CA LYS A 187 -2.36 -3.19 43.69
C LYS A 187 -1.08 -3.02 42.88
N ASP A 188 -1.15 -3.21 41.55
CA ASP A 188 -0.01 -3.01 40.68
C ASP A 188 0.33 -1.52 40.62
N VAL A 189 -0.66 -0.65 40.44
CA VAL A 189 -0.50 0.81 40.35
C VAL A 189 0.06 1.42 41.64
N THR A 190 -0.38 0.90 42.79
CA THR A 190 0.08 1.36 44.14
C THR A 190 1.39 0.72 44.58
N SER A 191 1.89 -0.28 43.83
CA SER A 191 3.16 -0.94 44.12
C SER A 191 4.37 -0.10 43.67
N ALA A 192 5.54 -0.39 44.25
CA ALA A 192 6.80 0.23 43.83
C ALA A 192 7.13 -0.03 42.32
N ASN A 193 6.67 -1.16 41.77
CA ASN A 193 6.90 -1.53 40.38
C ASN A 193 5.91 -0.86 39.42
N GLY A 194 4.74 -0.43 39.88
CA GLY A 194 3.70 0.17 39.07
C GLY A 194 3.04 -0.79 38.04
N LYS A 195 2.01 -0.29 37.36
CA LYS A 195 1.33 -1.00 36.28
C LYS A 195 2.08 -0.84 34.96
N THR A 196 2.57 -1.93 34.40
CA THR A 196 3.34 -1.90 33.16
C THR A 196 2.42 -2.00 31.94
N VAL A 197 2.65 -1.11 30.96
CA VAL A 197 2.00 -1.07 29.64
C VAL A 197 3.07 -1.19 28.57
N ASN A 198 2.88 -2.11 27.62
CA ASN A 198 3.83 -2.36 26.56
C ASN A 198 3.35 -1.70 25.25
N LEU A 199 4.19 -0.88 24.65
CA LEU A 199 4.01 -0.31 23.32
C LEU A 199 4.96 -0.99 22.34
N ASN A 200 4.42 -1.69 21.37
CA ASN A 200 5.22 -2.22 20.27
C ASN A 200 5.27 -1.18 19.14
N PHE A 201 6.46 -0.91 18.63
CA PHE A 201 6.66 0.07 17.57
C PHE A 201 7.76 -0.37 16.60
N PHE A 202 7.83 0.29 15.45
CA PHE A 202 8.82 0.01 14.40
C PHE A 202 9.74 1.21 14.18
N ASP A 203 11.01 0.94 13.87
CA ASP A 203 11.92 1.95 13.36
C ASP A 203 11.77 2.16 11.84
N ALA A 204 12.50 3.11 11.26
CA ALA A 204 12.46 3.39 9.81
C ALA A 204 13.00 2.23 8.94
N ARG A 205 13.66 1.24 9.53
CA ARG A 205 14.13 0.03 8.85
C ARG A 205 13.18 -1.14 8.99
N GLY A 206 12.10 -0.99 9.81
CA GLY A 206 11.11 -2.02 10.04
C GLY A 206 11.44 -3.02 11.15
N TYR A 207 12.48 -2.77 11.95
CA TYR A 207 12.74 -3.56 13.14
C TYR A 207 11.72 -3.22 14.22
N SER A 208 11.21 -4.25 14.90
CA SER A 208 10.24 -4.08 15.98
C SER A 208 10.94 -3.89 17.32
N TYR A 209 10.42 -2.98 18.11
CA TYR A 209 10.86 -2.69 19.48
C TYR A 209 9.66 -2.69 20.41
N THR A 210 9.91 -2.92 21.70
CA THR A 210 8.89 -2.84 22.75
C THR A 210 9.32 -1.84 23.81
N ALA A 211 8.63 -0.70 23.89
CA ALA A 211 8.78 0.24 24.97
C ALA A 211 7.85 -0.15 26.13
N LYS A 212 8.39 -0.24 27.35
CA LYS A 212 7.63 -0.53 28.55
C LYS A 212 7.41 0.75 29.35
N PHE A 213 6.17 1.18 29.42
CA PHE A 213 5.74 2.28 30.26
C PHE A 213 5.17 1.74 31.56
N THR A 214 5.41 2.45 32.63
CA THR A 214 4.90 2.08 33.94
C THR A 214 4.13 3.23 34.54
N PHE A 215 2.90 2.96 34.94
CA PHE A 215 2.04 3.90 35.64
C PHE A 215 2.12 3.64 37.14
N LYS A 216 2.45 4.66 37.91
CA LYS A 216 2.52 4.62 39.38
C LYS A 216 1.68 5.74 39.96
N GLN A 217 1.07 5.49 41.07
CA GLN A 217 0.44 6.56 41.85
C GLN A 217 1.54 7.40 42.53
N SER A 218 1.46 8.72 42.39
CA SER A 218 2.44 9.62 43.01
C SER A 218 2.32 9.58 44.54
N SER A 219 3.42 9.25 45.23
CA SER A 219 3.42 9.16 46.70
C SER A 219 3.23 10.54 47.32
N GLY A 220 2.25 10.66 48.21
CA GLY A 220 1.99 11.91 48.97
C GLY A 220 1.10 12.91 48.24
N THR A 221 0.57 12.60 47.07
CA THR A 221 -0.37 13.42 46.32
C THR A 221 -1.80 12.87 46.37
N ALA A 222 -2.75 13.57 45.74
CA ALA A 222 -4.13 13.12 45.67
C ALA A 222 -4.26 11.78 44.93
N SER A 223 -5.29 10.99 45.22
CA SER A 223 -5.53 9.65 44.66
C SER A 223 -5.72 9.62 43.12
N ASN A 224 -5.92 10.78 42.50
CA ASN A 224 -6.12 10.97 41.07
C ASN A 224 -4.85 11.39 40.30
N GLU A 225 -3.68 11.43 40.95
CA GLU A 225 -2.41 11.80 40.34
C GLU A 225 -1.50 10.58 40.15
N TYR A 226 -1.05 10.37 38.90
CA TYR A 226 -0.18 9.27 38.53
C TYR A 226 1.05 9.80 37.80
N SER A 227 2.14 9.02 37.82
CA SER A 227 3.29 9.23 36.94
C SER A 227 3.37 8.11 35.94
N MET A 228 3.65 8.46 34.67
CA MET A 228 3.93 7.55 33.58
C MET A 228 5.42 7.61 33.27
N GLU A 229 6.13 6.50 33.43
CA GLU A 229 7.57 6.40 33.17
C GLU A 229 7.86 5.44 32.02
N LEU A 230 8.89 5.73 31.22
CA LEU A 230 9.49 4.76 30.30
C LEU A 230 10.54 3.98 31.09
N THR A 231 10.26 2.73 31.44
CA THR A 231 11.15 1.93 32.31
C THR A 231 12.16 1.14 31.52
N LYS A 232 11.77 0.56 30.37
CA LYS A 232 12.63 -0.29 29.54
C LYS A 232 12.31 -0.15 28.07
N LEU A 233 13.34 -0.33 27.24
CA LEU A 233 13.19 -0.51 25.81
C LEU A 233 13.85 -1.83 25.44
N LEU A 234 13.10 -2.70 24.78
CA LEU A 234 13.56 -4.02 24.34
C LEU A 234 13.62 -4.04 22.81
N ASP A 235 14.63 -4.69 22.28
CA ASP A 235 14.70 -5.00 20.85
C ASP A 235 13.84 -6.23 20.48
N SER A 236 13.84 -6.62 19.21
CA SER A 236 13.10 -7.79 18.71
C SER A 236 13.55 -9.12 19.31
N THR A 237 14.74 -9.18 19.91
CA THR A 237 15.28 -10.37 20.59
C THR A 237 14.98 -10.38 22.08
N GLY A 238 14.43 -9.29 22.62
CA GLY A 238 14.17 -9.09 24.04
C GLY A 238 15.37 -8.55 24.81
N ALA A 239 16.45 -8.16 24.13
CA ALA A 239 17.60 -7.50 24.78
C ALA A 239 17.25 -6.05 25.12
N GLU A 240 17.73 -5.60 26.28
CA GLU A 240 17.47 -4.26 26.80
C GLU A 240 18.39 -3.23 26.12
N ILE A 241 17.81 -2.14 25.65
CA ILE A 241 18.51 -1.00 25.06
C ILE A 241 18.64 0.10 26.11
N ASP A 242 19.81 0.71 26.19
CA ASP A 242 20.04 1.85 27.07
C ASP A 242 19.16 3.05 26.66
N ILE A 243 18.29 3.45 27.59
CA ILE A 243 17.35 4.56 27.40
C ILE A 243 17.78 5.83 28.15
N SER A 244 18.99 5.88 28.68
CA SER A 244 19.48 7.03 29.47
C SER A 244 19.42 8.36 28.73
N LYS A 245 19.52 8.31 27.38
CA LYS A 245 19.45 9.48 26.50
C LYS A 245 18.07 9.73 25.89
N VAL A 246 17.09 8.86 26.14
CA VAL A 246 15.74 8.99 25.57
C VAL A 246 15.00 10.10 26.32
N LYS A 247 14.48 11.04 25.57
CA LYS A 247 13.68 12.15 26.09
C LYS A 247 12.21 11.74 26.18
N PHE A 248 11.58 11.95 27.31
CA PHE A 248 10.17 11.60 27.52
C PHE A 248 9.38 12.75 28.13
N GLY A 249 8.35 13.21 27.41
CA GLY A 249 7.51 14.34 27.80
C GLY A 249 8.25 15.68 27.73
N ASP A 250 7.74 16.67 28.48
CA ASP A 250 8.29 18.04 28.49
C ASP A 250 9.61 18.14 29.27
N ASN A 251 10.02 17.05 29.90
CA ASN A 251 11.16 17.02 30.84
C ASN A 251 12.48 16.61 30.16
N SER A 252 12.62 16.86 28.87
CA SER A 252 13.80 16.47 28.10
C SER A 252 15.07 17.20 28.48
N THR A 253 14.95 18.42 29.01
CA THR A 253 16.05 19.21 29.56
C THR A 253 15.47 20.06 30.67
N GLN A 254 15.77 19.76 31.93
CA GLN A 254 15.36 20.61 33.03
C GLN A 254 16.51 21.49 33.52
N THR A 255 16.27 22.77 33.49
CA THR A 255 17.09 23.72 34.21
C THR A 255 16.49 23.83 35.61
N LEU A 256 17.22 23.45 36.64
CA LEU A 256 16.77 23.63 38.01
C LEU A 256 16.58 25.11 38.25
N GLN A 257 15.32 25.51 38.40
CA GLN A 257 14.97 26.93 38.66
C GLN A 257 15.38 27.36 40.07
N THR A 258 15.46 26.40 41.00
CA THR A 258 16.01 26.62 42.34
C THR A 258 17.48 26.23 42.32
N PRO A 259 18.41 27.15 42.44
CA PRO A 259 19.82 26.80 42.48
C PRO A 259 20.07 25.88 43.70
N VAL A 260 20.82 24.80 43.43
CA VAL A 260 21.30 23.92 44.50
C VAL A 260 22.20 24.75 45.43
N THR A 261 21.81 24.91 46.67
CA THR A 261 22.48 25.83 47.61
C THR A 261 23.28 25.03 48.59
N PHE A 262 24.58 25.19 48.60
CA PHE A 262 25.42 24.63 49.65
C PHE A 262 25.11 25.31 50.98
N ALA A 263 24.80 24.53 52.01
CA ALA A 263 24.54 25.03 53.34
C ALA A 263 25.86 25.43 54.04
N GLY A 264 26.54 26.41 53.47
CA GLY A 264 27.86 26.87 53.86
C GLY A 264 27.96 27.40 55.29
N ASP A 265 26.84 27.72 55.93
CA ASP A 265 26.82 28.05 57.35
C ASP A 265 26.85 26.81 58.28
N THR A 266 26.42 25.65 57.75
CA THR A 266 26.37 24.39 58.48
C THR A 266 27.55 23.49 58.16
N TYR A 267 27.99 23.47 56.92
CA TYR A 267 29.06 22.59 56.41
C TYR A 267 30.23 23.37 55.80
N GLU A 268 31.40 22.76 55.83
CA GLU A 268 32.60 23.24 55.16
C GLU A 268 33.38 22.08 54.57
N TRP A 269 34.11 22.35 53.47
CA TRP A 269 35.05 21.42 52.88
C TRP A 269 36.44 21.61 53.52
N ASP A 270 37.01 20.53 54.02
CA ASP A 270 38.42 20.47 54.49
C ASP A 270 39.15 19.42 53.65
N GLY A 271 39.68 19.84 52.55
CA GLY A 271 40.28 18.96 51.52
C GLY A 271 39.20 18.03 50.94
N LYS A 272 39.35 16.72 51.14
CA LYS A 272 38.42 15.71 50.64
C LYS A 272 37.25 15.41 51.57
N GLN A 273 37.23 16.06 52.72
CA GLN A 273 36.24 15.79 53.79
C GLN A 273 35.25 16.91 53.90
N LEU A 274 33.97 16.56 53.89
CA LEU A 274 32.87 17.43 54.25
C LEU A 274 32.66 17.36 55.78
N LYS A 275 32.75 18.48 56.44
CA LYS A 275 32.64 18.57 57.92
C LYS A 275 31.57 19.57 58.31
N THR A 276 30.94 19.30 59.48
CA THR A 276 30.11 20.32 60.12
C THR A 276 30.99 21.42 60.72
N LYS A 277 30.57 22.69 60.54
CA LYS A 277 31.33 23.83 61.10
C LYS A 277 31.33 23.88 62.60
N ALA A 278 30.22 23.43 63.22
CA ALA A 278 30.01 23.55 64.66
C ALA A 278 30.94 22.65 65.49
N ASP A 279 31.05 21.37 65.13
CA ASP A 279 31.79 20.36 65.92
C ASP A 279 32.92 19.69 65.13
N LYS A 280 33.18 20.16 63.88
CA LYS A 280 34.20 19.63 62.97
C LYS A 280 34.09 18.13 62.71
N LYS A 281 32.89 17.59 62.89
CA LYS A 281 32.61 16.19 62.61
C LYS A 281 32.61 15.92 61.09
N VAL A 282 33.30 14.88 60.70
CA VAL A 282 33.28 14.42 59.27
C VAL A 282 31.90 13.84 58.97
N VAL A 283 31.24 14.39 57.97
CA VAL A 283 29.92 13.97 57.49
C VAL A 283 30.08 13.08 56.24
N ALA A 284 31.00 13.44 55.37
CA ALA A 284 31.31 12.66 54.18
C ALA A 284 32.81 12.77 53.85
N ASP A 285 33.39 11.72 53.29
CA ASP A 285 34.78 11.69 52.82
C ASP A 285 34.79 11.16 51.35
N LEU A 286 35.26 12.01 50.43
CA LEU A 286 35.28 11.68 49.00
C LEU A 286 36.11 10.42 48.73
N SER A 287 37.07 10.09 49.58
CA SER A 287 37.87 8.86 49.45
C SER A 287 37.06 7.58 49.64
N ALA A 288 35.86 7.66 50.24
CA ALA A 288 34.94 6.53 50.33
C ALA A 288 34.22 6.27 48.99
N ALA A 289 33.93 7.32 48.21
CA ALA A 289 33.17 7.24 46.97
C ALA A 289 34.05 7.21 45.71
N PHE A 290 35.18 7.90 45.70
CA PHE A 290 36.03 8.07 44.53
C PHE A 290 37.41 7.44 44.73
N ASN A 291 38.02 6.98 43.63
CA ASN A 291 39.39 6.56 43.54
C ASN A 291 40.36 7.78 43.55
N ALA A 292 41.65 7.52 43.73
CA ALA A 292 42.66 8.59 43.69
C ALA A 292 42.80 9.24 42.32
N ASP A 293 42.35 8.60 41.24
CA ASP A 293 42.30 9.12 39.89
C ASP A 293 41.03 9.93 39.62
N GLY A 294 40.12 10.02 40.57
CA GLY A 294 38.86 10.76 40.50
C GLY A 294 37.71 10.02 39.80
N THR A 295 37.88 8.75 39.50
CA THR A 295 36.77 7.89 39.04
C THR A 295 35.95 7.39 40.19
N LEU A 296 34.65 7.17 39.99
CA LEU A 296 33.79 6.56 40.98
C LEU A 296 34.28 5.13 41.26
N LYS A 297 34.25 4.71 42.52
CA LYS A 297 34.69 3.35 42.88
C LYS A 297 33.72 2.32 42.36
N ASP A 298 34.26 1.24 41.78
CA ASP A 298 33.47 0.07 41.44
C ASP A 298 33.18 -0.75 42.75
N THR A 299 31.93 -0.74 43.16
CA THR A 299 31.47 -1.44 44.37
C THR A 299 30.57 -2.62 44.03
N SER A 300 30.53 -3.05 42.76
CA SER A 300 29.64 -4.11 42.26
C SER A 300 29.85 -5.47 42.97
N THR A 301 31.01 -5.69 43.58
CA THR A 301 31.38 -6.94 44.26
C THR A 301 31.38 -6.86 45.79
N ASP A 302 31.18 -5.68 46.39
CA ASP A 302 31.25 -5.45 47.84
C ASP A 302 30.05 -4.61 48.32
N GLU A 303 29.05 -5.27 48.87
CA GLU A 303 27.81 -4.66 49.36
C GLU A 303 28.05 -3.64 50.51
N ALA A 304 29.05 -3.88 51.36
CA ALA A 304 29.40 -2.95 52.44
C ALA A 304 30.06 -1.68 51.87
N ALA A 305 30.93 -1.82 50.88
CA ALA A 305 31.54 -0.69 50.20
C ALA A 305 30.49 0.10 49.39
N ALA A 306 29.54 -0.57 48.72
CA ALA A 306 28.44 0.06 48.03
C ALA A 306 27.58 0.91 48.96
N LYS A 307 27.23 0.38 50.11
CA LYS A 307 26.44 1.10 51.12
C LYS A 307 27.20 2.33 51.66
N THR A 308 28.49 2.21 51.96
CA THR A 308 29.31 3.34 52.43
C THR A 308 29.46 4.42 51.36
N GLN A 309 29.63 4.02 50.12
CA GLN A 309 29.66 4.94 48.97
C GLN A 309 28.34 5.72 48.84
N GLN A 310 27.21 5.01 48.89
CA GLN A 310 25.89 5.61 48.79
C GLN A 310 25.63 6.60 49.95
N GLU A 311 25.88 6.20 51.19
CA GLU A 311 25.72 7.07 52.38
C GLU A 311 26.59 8.33 52.29
N THR A 312 27.79 8.20 51.71
CA THR A 312 28.70 9.35 51.53
C THR A 312 28.14 10.32 50.49
N LEU A 313 27.67 9.82 49.37
CA LEU A 313 27.12 10.64 48.29
C LEU A 313 25.77 11.26 48.70
N ASP A 314 24.92 10.54 49.40
CA ASP A 314 23.65 11.06 49.95
C ASP A 314 23.91 12.22 50.95
N ALA A 315 24.91 12.09 51.77
CA ALA A 315 25.28 13.17 52.73
C ALA A 315 25.80 14.41 51.98
N ILE A 316 26.51 14.24 50.89
CA ILE A 316 26.95 15.36 50.04
C ILE A 316 25.76 16.00 49.35
N ALA A 317 24.89 15.23 48.74
CA ALA A 317 23.67 15.75 48.08
C ALA A 317 22.78 16.54 49.06
N ALA A 318 22.59 16.00 50.26
CA ALA A 318 21.83 16.67 51.33
C ALA A 318 22.50 17.99 51.77
N ALA A 319 23.83 18.04 51.86
CA ALA A 319 24.57 19.28 52.21
C ALA A 319 24.43 20.38 51.12
N TYR A 320 24.17 19.96 49.88
CA TYR A 320 23.85 20.87 48.78
C TYR A 320 22.34 21.12 48.64
N GLY A 321 21.52 20.62 49.56
CA GLY A 321 20.07 20.85 49.54
C GLY A 321 19.36 20.21 48.35
N TYR A 322 19.94 19.11 47.82
CA TYR A 322 19.32 18.37 46.72
C TYR A 322 18.37 17.30 47.30
N GLU A 323 17.12 17.31 46.84
CA GLU A 323 16.05 16.42 47.38
C GLU A 323 15.80 15.19 46.49
N GLY A 324 16.46 15.07 45.34
CA GLY A 324 16.36 13.93 44.41
C GLY A 324 17.31 12.78 44.76
N SER A 325 17.37 11.77 43.88
CA SER A 325 18.30 10.64 44.07
C SER A 325 19.74 11.06 43.91
N THR A 326 20.64 10.35 44.55
CA THR A 326 22.09 10.60 44.47
C THR A 326 22.64 10.43 43.03
N ASP A 327 22.12 9.44 42.29
CA ASP A 327 22.49 9.20 40.92
C ASP A 327 22.09 10.39 40.02
N GLU A 328 20.99 11.03 40.30
CA GLU A 328 20.54 12.25 39.62
C GLU A 328 21.42 13.44 39.99
N PHE A 329 21.74 13.57 41.28
CA PHE A 329 22.64 14.61 41.75
C PHE A 329 23.99 14.56 41.03
N LEU A 330 24.58 13.40 40.84
CA LEU A 330 25.86 13.22 40.18
C LEU A 330 25.81 13.58 38.69
N LYS A 331 24.66 13.44 38.06
CA LYS A 331 24.42 13.80 36.63
C LYS A 331 24.14 15.27 36.40
N LEU A 332 23.90 16.07 37.42
CA LEU A 332 23.80 17.51 37.30
C LEU A 332 25.08 18.07 36.63
N TYR A 333 24.94 18.98 35.69
CA TYR A 333 26.09 19.61 35.05
C TYR A 333 25.96 21.13 34.98
N GLN A 334 27.11 21.78 34.87
CA GLN A 334 27.23 23.18 34.53
C GLN A 334 28.06 23.30 33.25
N LYS A 335 27.80 24.33 32.43
CA LYS A 335 28.64 24.68 31.31
C LYS A 335 29.79 25.57 31.79
N ASP A 336 31.02 25.16 31.52
CA ASP A 336 32.21 25.96 31.80
C ASP A 336 32.29 27.19 30.85
N ALA A 337 33.33 28.04 31.01
CA ALA A 337 33.53 29.21 30.18
C ALA A 337 33.71 28.91 28.67
N ASN A 338 34.01 27.64 28.32
CA ASN A 338 34.19 27.16 26.96
C ASN A 338 32.92 26.50 26.39
N GLY A 339 31.85 26.43 27.20
CA GLY A 339 30.60 25.75 26.83
C GLY A 339 30.63 24.24 27.02
N THR A 340 31.68 23.67 27.64
CA THR A 340 31.81 22.24 27.93
C THR A 340 30.99 21.90 29.17
N GLU A 341 30.21 20.83 29.09
CA GLU A 341 29.42 20.33 30.20
C GLU A 341 30.28 19.59 31.21
N VAL A 342 30.25 20.05 32.47
CA VAL A 342 30.99 19.44 33.58
C VAL A 342 29.99 18.93 34.60
N THR A 343 29.94 17.61 34.80
CA THR A 343 28.99 16.97 35.72
C THR A 343 29.46 17.11 37.18
N VAL A 344 28.51 17.00 38.13
CA VAL A 344 28.83 16.98 39.56
C VAL A 344 29.76 15.83 39.89
N GLU A 345 29.58 14.65 39.28
CA GLU A 345 30.49 13.53 39.40
C GLU A 345 31.92 13.91 39.05
N THR A 346 32.11 14.58 37.89
CA THR A 346 33.41 15.06 37.43
C THR A 346 33.99 16.09 38.40
N MET A 347 33.18 17.01 38.92
CA MET A 347 33.62 18.04 39.87
C MET A 347 34.08 17.40 41.19
N LEU A 348 33.28 16.49 41.77
CA LEU A 348 33.63 15.75 42.97
C LEU A 348 34.84 14.85 42.77
N GLY A 349 34.96 14.17 41.63
CA GLY A 349 36.11 13.38 41.24
C GLY A 349 37.38 14.21 41.14
N ASN A 350 37.32 15.42 40.56
CA ASN A 350 38.44 16.35 40.53
C ASN A 350 38.86 16.81 41.93
N MET A 351 37.93 17.05 42.83
CA MET A 351 38.24 17.32 44.25
C MET A 351 38.87 16.12 44.94
N ALA A 352 38.49 14.91 44.60
CA ALA A 352 39.12 13.70 45.16
C ALA A 352 40.55 13.50 44.68
N LYS A 353 40.97 14.07 43.53
CA LYS A 353 42.35 14.05 43.06
C LYS A 353 43.28 15.01 43.80
N THR A 354 42.78 16.16 44.21
CA THR A 354 43.59 17.24 44.77
C THR A 354 43.74 17.11 46.27
N THR A 355 44.95 17.36 46.81
CA THR A 355 45.21 17.36 48.25
C THR A 355 45.01 18.72 48.92
N THR A 356 44.74 19.75 48.15
CA THR A 356 44.47 21.12 48.64
C THR A 356 43.00 21.44 48.52
N ALA A 357 42.41 21.98 49.60
CA ALA A 357 41.07 22.55 49.59
C ALA A 357 41.02 23.71 48.59
N GLN A 358 40.54 23.46 47.39
CA GLN A 358 40.31 24.51 46.43
C GLN A 358 38.83 24.82 46.47
N GLY A 359 38.50 26.02 46.95
CA GLY A 359 37.15 26.52 47.16
C GLY A 359 36.29 26.74 45.93
N ASP A 360 36.56 26.06 44.85
CA ASP A 360 35.84 26.22 43.62
C ASP A 360 35.17 24.92 43.14
N LEU A 361 34.58 24.18 44.10
CA LEU A 361 33.40 23.44 43.71
C LEU A 361 32.29 24.47 43.56
N VAL A 362 32.25 25.09 42.43
CA VAL A 362 31.24 26.05 42.07
C VAL A 362 30.00 25.29 41.61
N LEU A 363 29.45 24.48 42.50
CA LEU A 363 28.02 24.26 42.56
C LEU A 363 27.43 25.60 43.01
N THR A 364 27.62 26.63 42.18
CA THR A 364 27.25 27.99 42.57
C THR A 364 25.75 28.13 42.48
N THR A 365 25.22 28.64 43.52
CA THR A 365 24.01 29.43 43.68
C THR A 365 23.97 30.67 42.72
N ASP A 366 24.80 30.73 41.71
CA ASP A 366 24.83 31.80 40.75
C ASP A 366 23.59 31.67 39.85
N LYS A 367 22.67 32.63 39.96
CA LYS A 367 21.46 32.71 39.13
C LYS A 367 21.79 32.78 37.63
N ASP A 368 22.99 33.19 37.26
CA ASP A 368 23.44 33.32 35.91
C ASP A 368 24.08 32.03 35.34
N LYS A 369 24.28 31.00 36.21
CA LYS A 369 24.81 29.71 35.83
C LYS A 369 23.99 28.57 36.45
N PRO A 370 22.74 28.42 36.01
CA PRO A 370 21.90 27.36 36.54
C PRO A 370 22.48 25.97 36.25
N MET A 371 22.35 25.05 37.18
CA MET A 371 22.61 23.65 36.91
C MET A 371 21.56 23.08 36.00
N THR A 372 22.00 22.38 35.01
CA THR A 372 21.13 21.78 34.00
C THR A 372 21.24 20.26 34.07
N MET A 373 20.18 19.61 33.83
CA MET A 373 20.12 18.17 33.68
C MET A 373 19.59 17.82 32.30
N ASP A 374 20.23 16.88 31.61
CA ASP A 374 19.73 16.27 30.41
C ASP A 374 19.15 14.89 30.71
N GLY A 375 17.94 14.63 30.20
CA GLY A 375 17.36 13.32 30.27
C GLY A 375 16.23 13.13 31.29
N ARG A 376 15.96 11.88 31.63
CA ARG A 376 14.84 11.47 32.51
C ARG A 376 15.14 11.76 33.95
N PHE A 377 14.66 12.91 34.45
CA PHE A 377 15.02 13.36 35.79
C PHE A 377 13.96 13.22 36.82
N PHE A 378 12.74 13.06 36.42
CA PHE A 378 11.62 13.02 37.34
C PHE A 378 10.78 11.79 37.08
N GLU A 379 9.95 11.50 38.05
CA GLU A 379 8.94 10.46 38.05
C GLU A 379 8.03 10.54 36.81
N GLY A 380 8.57 10.39 35.64
CA GLY A 380 7.84 10.31 34.36
C GLY A 380 6.96 11.52 34.02
N VAL A 381 6.08 11.33 33.05
CA VAL A 381 5.06 12.32 32.70
C VAL A 381 3.91 12.24 33.70
N LYS A 382 3.58 13.38 34.33
CA LYS A 382 2.47 13.46 35.28
C LYS A 382 1.13 13.31 34.52
N VAL A 383 0.28 12.43 35.04
CA VAL A 383 -1.06 12.17 34.50
C VAL A 383 -2.07 12.44 35.58
N ILE A 384 -2.94 13.42 35.38
CA ILE A 384 -3.91 13.86 36.38
C ILE A 384 -5.32 13.64 35.84
N PHE A 385 -6.15 13.01 36.64
CA PHE A 385 -7.57 12.84 36.39
C PHE A 385 -8.41 13.81 37.22
N ASP A 386 -9.59 14.10 36.74
CA ASP A 386 -10.58 14.88 37.47
C ASP A 386 -11.26 13.98 38.51
N THR A 387 -11.26 14.41 39.78
CA THR A 387 -11.79 13.62 40.90
C THR A 387 -13.28 13.37 40.86
N ASP A 388 -14.05 14.26 40.22
CA ASP A 388 -15.49 14.18 40.18
C ASP A 388 -16.01 13.35 39.02
N THR A 389 -15.27 13.40 37.88
CA THR A 389 -15.70 12.78 36.62
C THR A 389 -14.85 11.57 36.22
N GLY A 390 -13.68 11.37 36.83
CA GLY A 390 -12.72 10.32 36.47
C GLY A 390 -12.11 10.50 35.05
N LYS A 391 -12.36 11.63 34.39
CA LYS A 391 -11.80 11.92 33.08
C LYS A 391 -10.41 12.53 33.19
N LEU A 392 -9.62 12.37 32.12
CA LEU A 392 -8.29 12.94 32.05
C LEU A 392 -8.37 14.49 32.09
N LYS A 393 -7.53 15.10 32.91
CA LYS A 393 -7.47 16.55 33.13
C LYS A 393 -6.17 17.16 32.65
N GLN A 394 -5.06 16.42 32.76
CA GLN A 394 -3.74 16.92 32.39
C GLN A 394 -2.77 15.78 32.12
N VAL A 395 -1.90 15.97 31.13
CA VAL A 395 -0.77 15.09 30.82
C VAL A 395 0.49 15.95 30.69
N GLY A 396 1.47 15.76 31.58
CA GLY A 396 2.63 16.64 31.67
C GLY A 396 2.20 18.10 31.89
N SER A 397 2.58 18.97 30.99
CA SER A 397 2.14 20.38 30.96
C SER A 397 0.84 20.61 30.15
N ASN A 398 0.39 19.60 29.39
CA ASN A 398 -0.76 19.71 28.48
C ASN A 398 -2.09 19.50 29.21
N VAL A 399 -3.00 20.47 29.04
CA VAL A 399 -4.37 20.44 29.62
C VAL A 399 -5.47 20.39 28.55
N THR A 400 -5.11 20.36 27.26
CA THR A 400 -6.07 20.46 26.14
C THR A 400 -6.08 19.26 25.23
N ASP A 401 -4.93 18.79 24.77
CA ASP A 401 -4.79 17.73 23.78
C ASP A 401 -4.29 16.38 24.37
N PHE A 402 -3.97 16.35 25.66
CA PHE A 402 -3.61 15.14 26.41
C PHE A 402 -2.54 14.25 25.75
N LYS A 403 -1.59 14.88 25.05
CA LYS A 403 -0.52 14.21 24.32
C LYS A 403 0.83 14.43 24.99
N THR A 404 1.67 13.40 24.91
CA THR A 404 3.07 13.46 25.31
C THR A 404 3.97 12.88 24.25
N ASN A 405 5.26 13.22 24.26
CA ASN A 405 6.22 12.78 23.26
C ASN A 405 7.31 11.91 23.87
N VAL A 406 7.71 10.87 23.15
CA VAL A 406 8.91 10.09 23.46
C VAL A 406 9.88 10.24 22.29
N ASP A 407 11.03 10.84 22.54
CA ASP A 407 12.05 11.07 21.54
C ASP A 407 13.11 9.96 21.59
N PHE A 408 13.00 9.02 20.67
CA PHE A 408 13.97 7.95 20.48
C PHE A 408 15.07 8.30 19.49
N THR A 409 15.07 9.50 18.89
CA THR A 409 16.08 9.90 17.88
C THR A 409 17.50 9.90 18.44
N SER A 410 17.64 10.07 19.75
CA SER A 410 18.93 9.98 20.47
C SER A 410 19.58 8.60 20.40
N LEU A 411 18.83 7.53 20.11
CA LEU A 411 19.32 6.15 19.99
C LEU A 411 19.92 5.87 18.60
N GLY A 412 19.53 6.67 17.59
CA GLY A 412 20.05 6.53 16.22
C GLY A 412 19.10 7.19 15.20
N GLY A 413 19.63 7.52 14.03
CA GLY A 413 18.87 8.21 12.97
C GLY A 413 17.75 7.39 12.31
N ASN A 414 17.58 6.12 12.68
CA ASN A 414 16.49 5.24 12.25
C ASN A 414 15.27 5.29 13.18
N PHE A 415 15.40 5.87 14.37
CA PHE A 415 14.29 6.03 15.30
C PHE A 415 13.57 7.37 15.07
N SER A 416 12.27 7.39 15.32
CA SER A 416 11.41 8.56 15.22
C SER A 416 10.97 9.04 16.61
N ASN A 417 10.52 10.27 16.67
CA ASN A 417 9.76 10.78 17.81
C ASN A 417 8.34 10.17 17.76
N ILE A 418 7.86 9.61 18.86
CA ILE A 418 6.53 9.03 18.97
C ILE A 418 5.66 9.92 19.85
N THR A 419 4.59 10.44 19.28
CA THR A 419 3.55 11.16 20.03
C THR A 419 2.56 10.16 20.61
N ILE A 420 2.38 10.17 21.91
CA ILE A 420 1.46 9.28 22.64
C ILE A 420 0.22 10.08 23.04
N ASP A 421 -0.94 9.65 22.59
CA ASP A 421 -2.25 10.20 22.96
C ASP A 421 -2.83 9.40 24.14
N LEU A 422 -3.24 10.09 25.21
CA LEU A 422 -3.86 9.49 26.39
C LEU A 422 -5.33 9.92 26.55
N SER A 423 -5.91 10.59 25.54
CA SER A 423 -7.27 11.19 25.64
C SER A 423 -8.37 10.20 26.04
N GLU A 424 -8.19 8.91 25.73
CA GLU A 424 -9.12 7.84 26.07
C GLU A 424 -8.83 7.12 27.39
N CYS A 425 -7.88 7.65 28.19
CA CYS A 425 -7.63 7.14 29.53
C CYS A 425 -8.66 7.68 30.51
N THR A 426 -9.12 6.82 31.41
CA THR A 426 -10.08 7.17 32.48
C THR A 426 -9.65 6.58 33.81
N ASN A 427 -10.05 7.25 34.90
CA ASN A 427 -9.84 6.79 36.26
C ASN A 427 -11.20 6.43 36.91
N TYR A 428 -11.62 5.19 36.66
CA TYR A 428 -12.86 4.64 37.20
C TYR A 428 -12.59 3.41 38.07
N ASP A 429 -13.48 3.15 39.04
CA ASP A 429 -13.46 1.88 39.77
C ASP A 429 -13.78 0.71 38.82
N ASN A 430 -12.81 -0.15 38.65
CA ASN A 430 -12.92 -1.40 37.87
C ASN A 430 -12.59 -2.61 38.78
N LYS A 431 -13.05 -2.58 40.02
CA LYS A 431 -12.88 -3.65 41.01
C LYS A 431 -11.41 -3.95 41.34
N GLY A 432 -10.59 -2.91 41.40
CA GLY A 432 -9.17 -3.01 41.70
C GLY A 432 -8.32 -3.59 40.58
N THR A 433 -8.76 -3.47 39.32
CA THR A 433 -8.01 -3.96 38.16
C THR A 433 -7.94 -2.89 37.08
N SER A 434 -6.76 -2.45 36.71
CA SER A 434 -6.55 -1.52 35.59
C SER A 434 -6.50 -2.28 34.25
N THR A 435 -7.20 -1.75 33.26
CA THR A 435 -7.25 -2.29 31.87
C THR A 435 -6.49 -1.45 30.86
N ILE A 436 -5.64 -0.55 31.35
CA ILE A 436 -4.86 0.35 30.52
C ILE A 436 -3.94 -0.42 29.58
N GLY A 437 -3.92 -0.04 28.31
CA GLY A 437 -3.11 -0.65 27.27
C GLY A 437 -2.59 0.37 26.26
N ALA A 438 -1.51 0.04 25.55
CA ALA A 438 -0.96 0.87 24.50
C ALA A 438 -1.04 0.17 23.14
N THR A 439 -1.37 0.95 22.11
CA THR A 439 -1.38 0.54 20.71
C THR A 439 -0.60 1.52 19.87
N SER A 440 0.11 1.04 18.86
CA SER A 440 0.76 1.91 17.86
C SER A 440 -0.28 2.50 16.91
N GLY A 441 -0.07 3.75 16.50
CA GLY A 441 -1.00 4.55 15.72
C GLY A 441 -1.88 5.47 16.55
N ASP A 442 -2.46 6.48 15.92
CA ASP A 442 -3.52 7.29 16.52
C ASP A 442 -4.87 6.55 16.49
N LEU A 443 -5.94 7.23 16.89
CA LEU A 443 -7.31 6.68 16.88
C LEU A 443 -7.82 6.32 15.49
N ASP A 444 -7.28 6.96 14.45
CA ASP A 444 -7.60 6.69 13.05
C ASP A 444 -6.64 5.65 12.42
N GLY A 445 -5.66 5.15 13.18
CA GLY A 445 -4.66 4.18 12.74
C GLY A 445 -3.49 4.79 11.96
N LEU A 446 -3.38 6.12 11.93
CA LEU A 446 -2.26 6.81 11.29
C LEU A 446 -1.00 6.74 12.17
N GLY A 447 0.18 6.70 11.53
CA GLY A 447 1.45 6.68 12.26
C GLY A 447 1.77 5.39 12.99
N THR A 448 1.05 4.29 12.71
CA THR A 448 1.23 2.97 13.34
C THR A 448 2.65 2.43 13.13
N GLY A 449 3.28 2.80 12.00
CA GLY A 449 4.53 2.17 11.58
C GLY A 449 4.31 0.75 11.03
N ARG A 450 5.29 0.22 10.35
CA ARG A 450 5.19 -1.12 9.77
C ARG A 450 6.56 -1.72 9.46
N ARG A 451 6.62 -3.05 9.46
CA ARG A 451 7.79 -3.78 8.99
C ARG A 451 7.86 -3.80 7.46
N LEU A 452 9.03 -4.16 6.93
CA LEU A 452 9.14 -4.52 5.51
C LEU A 452 8.08 -5.58 5.19
N GLY A 453 7.33 -5.37 4.12
CA GLY A 453 6.33 -6.31 3.64
C GLY A 453 6.80 -7.04 2.40
N ASP A 454 6.60 -8.36 2.34
CA ASP A 454 6.82 -9.16 1.13
C ASP A 454 5.49 -9.36 0.40
N MET A 455 5.51 -9.32 -0.94
CA MET A 455 4.32 -9.51 -1.75
C MET A 455 3.79 -10.94 -1.60
N ILE A 456 2.53 -11.07 -1.17
CA ILE A 456 1.84 -12.36 -1.02
C ILE A 456 0.88 -12.65 -2.18
N GLY A 457 0.45 -11.64 -2.93
CA GLY A 457 -0.46 -11.82 -4.05
C GLY A 457 -0.79 -10.54 -4.79
N VAL A 458 -1.40 -10.73 -5.97
CA VAL A 458 -1.90 -9.66 -6.83
C VAL A 458 -3.38 -9.89 -7.09
N SER A 459 -4.17 -8.82 -7.05
CA SER A 459 -5.60 -8.82 -7.37
C SER A 459 -5.90 -7.76 -8.41
N ILE A 460 -6.79 -8.07 -9.34
CA ILE A 460 -7.24 -7.16 -10.38
C ILE A 460 -8.70 -6.85 -10.12
N GLN A 461 -9.06 -5.58 -10.10
CA GLN A 461 -10.42 -5.14 -9.83
C GLN A 461 -11.24 -4.98 -11.11
N LYS A 462 -12.55 -4.72 -10.95
CA LYS A 462 -13.50 -4.59 -12.07
C LYS A 462 -13.21 -3.43 -13.01
N ASP A 463 -12.54 -2.41 -12.53
CA ASP A 463 -12.08 -1.23 -13.27
C ASP A 463 -10.71 -1.42 -13.94
N GLY A 464 -10.12 -2.62 -13.81
CA GLY A 464 -8.81 -2.94 -14.33
C GLY A 464 -7.65 -2.48 -13.46
N MET A 465 -7.89 -1.90 -12.28
CA MET A 465 -6.84 -1.57 -11.31
C MET A 465 -6.21 -2.81 -10.72
N ILE A 466 -4.90 -2.83 -10.66
CA ILE A 466 -4.08 -3.95 -10.19
C ILE A 466 -3.49 -3.58 -8.83
N TYR A 467 -3.82 -4.36 -7.81
CA TYR A 467 -3.32 -4.17 -6.45
C TYR A 467 -2.45 -5.33 -6.02
N ALA A 468 -1.29 -5.02 -5.46
CA ALA A 468 -0.49 -5.98 -4.71
C ALA A 468 -0.91 -5.98 -3.23
N SER A 469 -0.94 -7.15 -2.63
CA SER A 469 -1.14 -7.35 -1.19
C SER A 469 0.17 -7.84 -0.58
N TYR A 470 0.51 -7.30 0.60
CA TYR A 470 1.75 -7.61 1.30
C TYR A 470 1.46 -8.26 2.65
N ASP A 471 2.42 -9.02 3.17
CA ASP A 471 2.31 -9.76 4.43
C ASP A 471 2.30 -8.84 5.68
N ASN A 472 2.61 -7.56 5.50
CA ASN A 472 2.45 -6.52 6.53
C ASN A 472 1.05 -5.89 6.55
N GLY A 473 0.08 -6.45 5.79
CA GLY A 473 -1.30 -5.98 5.70
C GLY A 473 -1.52 -4.80 4.76
N MET A 474 -0.47 -4.32 4.08
CA MET A 474 -0.58 -3.21 3.15
C MET A 474 -0.98 -3.66 1.75
N THR A 475 -1.64 -2.75 1.03
CA THR A 475 -1.95 -2.90 -0.39
C THR A 475 -1.33 -1.74 -1.16
N LYS A 476 -0.80 -2.02 -2.34
CA LYS A 476 -0.21 -1.01 -3.23
C LYS A 476 -0.84 -1.11 -4.61
N LEU A 477 -1.26 0.03 -5.16
CA LEU A 477 -1.71 0.13 -6.53
C LEU A 477 -0.48 0.02 -7.45
N LEU A 478 -0.50 -0.93 -8.39
CA LEU A 478 0.62 -1.20 -9.31
C LEU A 478 0.41 -0.57 -10.68
N GLY A 479 -0.84 -0.42 -11.11
CA GLY A 479 -1.24 0.13 -12.39
C GLY A 479 -2.68 -0.19 -12.71
N GLN A 480 -3.10 0.19 -13.91
CA GLN A 480 -4.44 -0.10 -14.44
C GLN A 480 -4.33 -0.60 -15.88
N ILE A 481 -5.04 -1.66 -16.21
CA ILE A 481 -5.13 -2.18 -17.58
C ILE A 481 -5.89 -1.17 -18.43
N ALA A 482 -5.24 -0.64 -19.46
CA ALA A 482 -5.89 0.23 -20.42
C ALA A 482 -6.63 -0.59 -21.47
N THR A 483 -7.76 -0.08 -21.94
CA THR A 483 -8.54 -0.67 -23.01
C THR A 483 -8.57 0.25 -24.23
N ALA A 484 -8.83 -0.31 -25.40
CA ALA A 484 -9.06 0.44 -26.63
C ALA A 484 -10.52 0.35 -27.04
N ALA A 485 -11.12 1.47 -27.40
CA ALA A 485 -12.45 1.55 -27.99
C ALA A 485 -12.34 2.06 -29.41
N PHE A 486 -13.07 1.43 -30.35
CA PHE A 486 -13.08 1.81 -31.76
C PHE A 486 -14.47 2.23 -32.17
N ALA A 487 -14.55 3.31 -32.99
CA ALA A 487 -15.81 3.78 -33.52
C ALA A 487 -16.46 2.73 -34.45
N ASN A 488 -15.63 1.95 -35.15
CA ASN A 488 -16.08 0.83 -35.99
C ASN A 488 -15.19 -0.41 -35.71
N ALA A 489 -15.51 -1.18 -34.68
CA ALA A 489 -14.79 -2.40 -34.37
C ALA A 489 -14.78 -3.45 -35.51
N SER A 490 -15.84 -3.47 -36.34
CA SER A 490 -15.92 -4.38 -37.47
C SER A 490 -14.90 -4.07 -38.60
N GLY A 491 -14.29 -2.89 -38.54
CA GLY A 491 -13.23 -2.47 -39.47
C GLY A 491 -11.83 -2.93 -39.08
N LEU A 492 -11.66 -3.57 -37.91
CA LEU A 492 -10.38 -4.13 -37.47
C LEU A 492 -9.99 -5.32 -38.35
N GLU A 493 -8.69 -5.45 -38.64
CA GLU A 493 -8.12 -6.55 -39.42
C GLU A 493 -7.61 -7.66 -38.48
N LYS A 494 -7.89 -8.92 -38.83
CA LYS A 494 -7.42 -10.09 -38.05
C LYS A 494 -5.99 -10.45 -38.44
N GLU A 495 -5.06 -10.45 -37.48
CA GLU A 495 -3.66 -10.82 -37.68
C GLU A 495 -3.32 -12.27 -37.33
N GLY A 496 -4.29 -13.02 -36.81
CA GLY A 496 -4.10 -14.36 -36.24
C GLY A 496 -4.02 -14.32 -34.71
N ASP A 497 -3.97 -15.48 -34.06
CA ASP A 497 -3.87 -15.65 -32.59
C ASP A 497 -4.85 -14.77 -31.78
N ASN A 498 -6.05 -14.53 -32.35
CA ASN A 498 -7.09 -13.63 -31.80
C ASN A 498 -6.66 -12.16 -31.65
N LEU A 499 -5.63 -11.75 -32.40
CA LEU A 499 -5.16 -10.39 -32.47
C LEU A 499 -5.85 -9.63 -33.62
N TYR A 500 -6.04 -8.35 -33.38
CA TYR A 500 -6.59 -7.39 -34.36
C TYR A 500 -5.65 -6.21 -34.48
N SER A 501 -5.51 -5.69 -35.71
CA SER A 501 -4.80 -4.44 -35.99
C SER A 501 -5.80 -3.34 -36.38
N ALA A 502 -5.46 -2.09 -36.07
CA ALA A 502 -6.26 -0.95 -36.45
C ALA A 502 -6.13 -0.67 -37.94
N THR A 503 -7.23 -0.29 -38.60
CA THR A 503 -7.27 0.11 -39.99
C THR A 503 -7.81 1.53 -40.13
N LEU A 504 -7.65 2.11 -41.33
CA LEU A 504 -8.24 3.43 -41.64
C LEU A 504 -9.76 3.48 -41.45
N ASN A 505 -10.46 2.33 -41.48
CA ASN A 505 -11.91 2.25 -41.35
C ASN A 505 -12.36 1.93 -39.90
N SER A 506 -11.48 1.43 -39.06
CA SER A 506 -11.78 1.22 -37.63
C SER A 506 -11.60 2.49 -36.80
N GLY A 507 -10.79 3.41 -37.25
CA GLY A 507 -10.21 4.50 -36.50
C GLY A 507 -8.81 4.14 -35.98
N GLU A 508 -7.97 5.14 -35.81
CA GLU A 508 -6.63 4.99 -35.26
C GLU A 508 -6.66 4.92 -33.73
N PHE A 509 -5.72 4.18 -33.14
CA PHE A 509 -5.51 4.17 -31.71
C PHE A 509 -4.59 5.34 -31.31
N ASP A 510 -5.03 6.18 -30.38
CA ASP A 510 -4.34 7.40 -29.97
C ASP A 510 -3.09 7.15 -29.07
N GLY A 511 -2.84 5.90 -28.69
CA GLY A 511 -1.75 5.53 -27.77
C GLY A 511 -2.03 5.81 -26.30
N ILE A 512 -3.20 6.34 -25.96
CA ILE A 512 -3.58 6.66 -24.56
C ILE A 512 -4.47 5.56 -23.99
N GLY A 513 -5.45 5.12 -24.78
CA GLY A 513 -6.45 4.15 -24.36
C GLY A 513 -7.60 4.79 -23.58
N VAL A 514 -8.54 3.95 -23.16
CA VAL A 514 -9.78 4.36 -22.48
C VAL A 514 -9.98 3.48 -21.26
N ASP A 515 -10.45 4.08 -20.17
CA ASP A 515 -10.91 3.34 -19.00
C ASP A 515 -12.14 2.52 -19.37
N ILE A 516 -12.14 1.25 -19.00
CA ILE A 516 -13.24 0.32 -19.31
C ILE A 516 -14.57 0.80 -18.74
N THR A 517 -14.54 1.49 -17.60
CA THR A 517 -15.75 1.98 -16.94
C THR A 517 -16.39 3.16 -17.66
N ALA A 518 -15.64 3.90 -18.47
CA ALA A 518 -16.15 5.03 -19.25
C ALA A 518 -17.22 4.61 -20.26
N GLY A 519 -17.14 3.36 -20.78
CA GLY A 519 -18.16 2.75 -21.66
C GLY A 519 -19.21 1.91 -20.92
N GLY A 520 -19.23 1.90 -19.60
CA GLY A 520 -20.11 1.03 -18.80
C GLY A 520 -19.69 -0.44 -18.79
N GLY A 521 -18.49 -0.76 -19.30
CA GLY A 521 -17.90 -2.09 -19.22
C GLY A 521 -17.23 -2.36 -17.87
N TYR A 522 -16.85 -3.60 -17.65
CA TYR A 522 -16.04 -4.02 -16.50
C TYR A 522 -15.22 -5.25 -16.83
N MET A 523 -14.18 -5.46 -16.03
CA MET A 523 -13.32 -6.66 -16.08
C MET A 523 -13.78 -7.68 -15.06
N SER A 524 -13.77 -8.96 -15.43
CA SER A 524 -14.05 -10.08 -14.54
C SER A 524 -12.86 -11.01 -14.52
N THR A 525 -12.24 -11.18 -13.35
CA THR A 525 -11.07 -12.05 -13.14
C THR A 525 -11.48 -13.49 -12.89
N GLY A 526 -10.58 -14.42 -13.20
CA GLY A 526 -10.85 -15.85 -13.07
C GLY A 526 -11.80 -16.39 -14.12
N GLN A 527 -12.01 -15.66 -15.22
CA GLN A 527 -12.90 -16.00 -16.30
C GLN A 527 -12.30 -15.63 -17.67
N LEU A 528 -12.59 -16.42 -18.68
CA LEU A 528 -12.28 -16.12 -20.09
C LEU A 528 -13.56 -16.00 -20.91
N GLU A 529 -13.50 -15.18 -21.94
CA GLU A 529 -14.56 -15.09 -22.93
C GLU A 529 -14.48 -16.29 -23.89
N MET A 530 -15.54 -17.06 -24.01
CA MET A 530 -15.63 -18.13 -24.99
C MET A 530 -16.01 -17.58 -26.37
N SER A 531 -15.85 -18.42 -27.40
CA SER A 531 -16.40 -18.12 -28.73
C SER A 531 -17.88 -17.77 -28.67
N ASN A 532 -18.32 -16.80 -29.47
CA ASN A 532 -19.73 -16.47 -29.65
C ASN A 532 -20.43 -17.29 -30.73
N VAL A 533 -19.82 -18.40 -31.18
CA VAL A 533 -20.37 -19.33 -32.17
C VAL A 533 -21.48 -20.17 -31.58
N ASP A 534 -22.67 -20.14 -32.18
CA ASP A 534 -23.76 -21.09 -31.89
C ASP A 534 -23.71 -22.26 -32.86
N LEU A 535 -23.24 -23.43 -32.37
CA LEU A 535 -23.14 -24.66 -33.16
C LEU A 535 -24.46 -25.06 -33.81
N SER A 536 -25.60 -24.87 -33.14
CA SER A 536 -26.91 -25.28 -33.68
C SER A 536 -27.29 -24.46 -34.87
N SER A 537 -27.03 -23.15 -34.82
CA SER A 537 -27.25 -22.22 -35.91
C SER A 537 -26.29 -22.52 -37.09
N GLU A 538 -25.00 -22.72 -36.82
CA GLU A 538 -23.98 -23.00 -37.84
C GLU A 538 -24.27 -24.33 -38.56
N PHE A 539 -24.67 -25.39 -37.86
CA PHE A 539 -25.05 -26.65 -38.51
C PHE A 539 -26.31 -26.50 -39.38
N THR A 540 -27.28 -25.72 -38.93
CA THR A 540 -28.48 -25.44 -39.72
C THR A 540 -28.14 -24.66 -41.00
N GLU A 541 -27.27 -23.64 -40.85
CA GLU A 541 -26.77 -22.89 -41.99
C GLU A 541 -25.91 -23.75 -42.94
N MET A 542 -25.10 -24.64 -42.43
CA MET A 542 -24.32 -25.60 -43.23
C MET A 542 -25.24 -26.48 -44.07
N ILE A 543 -26.29 -27.07 -43.46
CA ILE A 543 -27.24 -27.94 -44.17
C ILE A 543 -27.96 -27.16 -45.25
N THR A 544 -28.44 -25.95 -45.00
CA THR A 544 -29.13 -25.10 -45.98
C THR A 544 -28.19 -24.70 -47.13
N THR A 545 -26.93 -24.32 -46.81
CA THR A 545 -25.90 -23.95 -47.78
C THR A 545 -25.50 -25.13 -48.63
N GLN A 546 -25.34 -26.34 -48.04
CA GLN A 546 -25.07 -27.59 -48.77
C GLN A 546 -26.20 -27.95 -49.72
N ARG A 547 -27.48 -27.79 -49.30
CA ARG A 547 -28.63 -27.99 -50.18
C ARG A 547 -28.67 -26.96 -51.33
N GLY A 548 -28.35 -25.69 -51.05
CA GLY A 548 -28.21 -24.65 -52.07
C GLY A 548 -27.12 -24.94 -53.09
N PHE A 549 -25.96 -25.45 -52.62
CA PHE A 549 -24.86 -25.91 -53.46
C PHE A 549 -25.29 -27.06 -54.39
N GLN A 550 -25.95 -28.09 -53.82
CA GLN A 550 -26.49 -29.23 -54.59
C GLN A 550 -27.51 -28.78 -55.63
N ALA A 551 -28.39 -27.85 -55.30
CA ALA A 551 -29.38 -27.31 -56.23
C ALA A 551 -28.73 -26.59 -57.41
N ASN A 552 -27.73 -25.73 -57.13
CA ASN A 552 -26.99 -25.04 -58.19
C ASN A 552 -26.17 -25.98 -59.08
N SER A 553 -25.58 -27.05 -58.49
CA SER A 553 -24.91 -28.12 -59.24
C SER A 553 -25.85 -28.84 -60.19
N ARG A 554 -27.09 -29.12 -59.76
CA ARG A 554 -28.11 -29.75 -60.62
C ARG A 554 -28.53 -28.84 -61.78
N ILE A 555 -28.59 -27.51 -61.61
CA ILE A 555 -28.86 -26.58 -62.70
C ILE A 555 -27.80 -26.70 -63.78
N ILE A 556 -26.54 -26.87 -63.42
CA ILE A 556 -25.42 -27.03 -64.36
C ILE A 556 -25.56 -28.35 -65.11
N THR A 557 -25.78 -29.45 -64.41
CA THR A 557 -25.92 -30.77 -65.09
C THR A 557 -27.14 -30.83 -66.02
N VAL A 558 -28.30 -30.28 -65.59
CA VAL A 558 -29.49 -30.16 -66.48
C VAL A 558 -29.22 -29.23 -67.63
N SER A 559 -28.48 -28.14 -67.45
CA SER A 559 -28.13 -27.25 -68.59
C SER A 559 -27.19 -27.93 -69.54
N ASP A 560 -26.27 -28.75 -69.05
CA ASP A 560 -25.33 -29.52 -69.88
C ASP A 560 -26.08 -30.58 -70.74
N THR A 561 -26.96 -31.37 -70.11
CA THR A 561 -27.79 -32.37 -70.85
C THR A 561 -28.67 -31.71 -71.90
N LEU A 562 -29.25 -30.51 -71.63
CA LEU A 562 -30.02 -29.73 -72.62
C LEU A 562 -29.16 -29.23 -73.76
N LEU A 563 -27.89 -28.85 -73.54
CA LEU A 563 -26.94 -28.46 -74.56
C LEU A 563 -26.53 -29.66 -75.41
N GLU A 564 -26.32 -30.84 -74.82
CA GLU A 564 -26.03 -32.05 -75.49
C GLU A 564 -27.19 -32.48 -76.41
N GLU A 565 -28.43 -32.45 -75.93
CA GLU A 565 -29.63 -32.67 -76.73
C GLU A 565 -29.74 -31.71 -77.93
N LEU A 566 -29.49 -30.43 -77.70
CA LEU A 566 -29.49 -29.41 -78.78
C LEU A 566 -28.40 -29.64 -79.82
N THR A 567 -27.23 -30.12 -79.45
CA THR A 567 -26.16 -30.46 -80.38
C THR A 567 -26.51 -31.71 -81.19
N ASN A 568 -27.20 -32.68 -80.55
CA ASN A 568 -27.68 -33.89 -81.24
C ASN A 568 -28.84 -33.63 -82.18
N LEU A 569 -29.73 -32.64 -81.91
CA LEU A 569 -30.79 -32.20 -82.80
C LEU A 569 -30.28 -31.50 -84.07
N LYS A 570 -29.01 -31.05 -84.09
CA LYS A 570 -28.38 -30.40 -85.24
C LYS A 570 -27.68 -31.40 -86.20
N ARG A 571 -27.62 -32.64 -85.87
CA ARG A 571 -27.21 -33.78 -86.73
C ARG A 571 -28.44 -34.36 -87.34
#